data_10f041ef467dbd7f81ee2f9cf1b01e3d
#
_entry.id   10f041ef467dbd7f81ee2f9cf1b01e3d
#
_cell.length_a   1.000
_cell.length_b   1.000
_cell.length_c   1.000
_cell.angle_alpha   90.00
_cell.angle_beta   90.00
_cell.angle_gamma   90.00
#
_symmetry.space_group_name_H-M   'P 1'
#
loop_
_entity.id
_entity.type
_entity.pdbx_description
1 polymer ?
#
loop_
_entity_poly.entity_id
_entity_poly.type
_entity_poly.pdbx_seq_one_letter_code
_entity_poly.pdbx_strand_id
1 'polypeptide(L)'
;MPKVFLSPSTQEWNQYATEGNEELYMNLLADRIEPYLRSSGISFVRNDPVRNVAGAIYDSNLSYYDVHLALHTNAAPEQLAGKLRGIDVYFAPNRDDSERLANIMANNLRYIYPLPDKVRALPTSTLGEVLRTRAVSVLAELGYHDNYADEAWLKNNLESIARNIVTSLCDYFGIPFVPAGAVRTGTVTTDGSNLNIRSYPDLSGKIIG
;
A
#
# COMPACT_ATOMS: atom_id res chain seq x y z
N MET A 1 7.91 13.77 -8.56
CA MET A 1 7.70 12.30 -8.47
C MET A 1 7.02 12.05 -7.15
N PRO A 2 5.86 11.39 -7.13
CA PRO A 2 5.14 11.10 -5.90
C PRO A 2 5.98 10.26 -4.93
N LYS A 3 5.77 10.47 -3.61
CA LYS A 3 6.49 9.76 -2.56
C LYS A 3 5.51 9.21 -1.51
N VAL A 4 5.56 7.91 -1.26
CA VAL A 4 4.67 7.20 -0.35
C VAL A 4 5.45 6.72 0.88
N PHE A 5 4.86 6.88 2.06
CA PHE A 5 5.26 6.13 3.24
C PHE A 5 4.38 4.88 3.31
N LEU A 6 4.98 3.72 3.09
CA LEU A 6 4.31 2.42 3.10
C LEU A 6 4.42 1.82 4.50
N SER A 7 3.28 1.65 5.17
CA SER A 7 3.20 1.23 6.57
C SER A 7 2.43 -0.09 6.72
N PRO A 8 3.04 -1.25 6.41
CA PRO A 8 2.44 -2.53 6.78
C PRO A 8 2.36 -2.68 8.30
N SER A 9 1.32 -3.36 8.76
CA SER A 9 1.09 -3.61 10.19
C SER A 9 2.30 -4.24 10.88
N THR A 10 2.51 -3.86 12.13
CA THR A 10 3.52 -4.41 13.04
C THR A 10 2.86 -5.18 14.20
N GLN A 11 1.64 -5.68 13.98
CA GLN A 11 0.83 -6.35 15.01
C GLN A 11 1.00 -7.87 14.90
N GLU A 12 2.13 -8.39 15.39
CA GLU A 12 2.46 -9.83 15.39
C GLU A 12 1.50 -10.67 16.25
N TRP A 13 0.83 -10.03 17.22
CA TRP A 13 -0.14 -10.70 18.11
C TRP A 13 -1.51 -10.95 17.47
N ASN A 14 -1.84 -10.30 16.38
CA ASN A 14 -3.08 -10.50 15.63
C ASN A 14 -2.97 -11.78 14.78
N GLN A 15 -3.27 -12.92 15.42
CA GLN A 15 -3.18 -14.22 14.76
C GLN A 15 -4.31 -14.43 13.77
N TYR A 16 -4.01 -15.02 12.63
CA TYR A 16 -5.00 -15.41 11.63
C TYR A 16 -5.74 -16.69 12.06
N ALA A 17 -6.92 -16.90 11.49
CA ALA A 17 -7.77 -18.03 11.86
C ALA A 17 -7.14 -19.41 11.60
N THR A 18 -6.22 -19.51 10.63
CA THR A 18 -5.52 -20.77 10.32
C THR A 18 -4.06 -20.72 10.73
N GLU A 19 -3.26 -19.85 10.12
CA GLU A 19 -1.82 -19.74 10.38
C GLU A 19 -1.27 -18.35 10.03
N GLY A 20 -0.19 -17.98 10.69
CA GLY A 20 0.45 -16.68 10.53
C GLY A 20 -0.30 -15.57 11.25
N ASN A 21 0.11 -14.35 11.02
CA ASN A 21 -0.41 -13.17 11.69
C ASN A 21 -0.49 -11.98 10.73
N GLU A 22 -1.07 -10.90 11.21
CA GLU A 22 -1.28 -9.67 10.44
C GLU A 22 0.04 -9.08 9.96
N GLU A 23 1.04 -8.97 10.83
CA GLU A 23 2.36 -8.43 10.48
C GLU A 23 2.97 -9.20 9.32
N LEU A 24 2.99 -10.54 9.38
CA LEU A 24 3.55 -11.39 8.33
C LEU A 24 2.90 -11.12 6.98
N TYR A 25 1.55 -11.16 6.92
CA TYR A 25 0.86 -11.04 5.63
C TYR A 25 0.84 -9.62 5.09
N MET A 26 0.82 -8.59 5.94
CA MET A 26 0.92 -7.21 5.49
C MET A 26 2.34 -6.88 4.99
N ASN A 27 3.36 -7.48 5.58
CA ASN A 27 4.73 -7.39 5.08
C ASN A 27 4.92 -8.12 3.74
N LEU A 28 4.36 -9.32 3.58
CA LEU A 28 4.34 -10.03 2.29
C LEU A 28 3.58 -9.24 1.21
N LEU A 29 2.50 -8.56 1.57
CA LEU A 29 1.79 -7.68 0.65
C LEU A 29 2.63 -6.45 0.27
N ALA A 30 3.30 -5.83 1.23
CA ALA A 30 4.20 -4.70 0.97
C ALA A 30 5.34 -5.10 0.02
N ASP A 31 5.91 -6.30 0.16
CA ASP A 31 6.93 -6.84 -0.75
C ASP A 31 6.42 -6.95 -2.19
N ARG A 32 5.11 -7.23 -2.39
CA ARG A 32 4.48 -7.25 -3.71
C ARG A 32 4.14 -5.86 -4.24
N ILE A 33 3.84 -4.91 -3.37
CA ILE A 33 3.54 -3.51 -3.72
C ILE A 33 4.79 -2.78 -4.24
N GLU A 34 5.93 -2.97 -3.60
CA GLU A 34 7.17 -2.24 -3.90
C GLU A 34 7.61 -2.27 -5.38
N PRO A 35 7.64 -3.42 -6.07
CA PRO A 35 8.01 -3.47 -7.48
C PRO A 35 7.07 -2.64 -8.38
N TYR A 36 5.76 -2.60 -8.07
CA TYR A 36 4.78 -1.81 -8.80
C TYR A 36 4.94 -0.32 -8.55
N LEU A 37 5.24 0.09 -7.32
CA LEU A 37 5.56 1.50 -7.00
C LEU A 37 6.77 1.97 -7.82
N ARG A 38 7.87 1.20 -7.80
CA ARG A 38 9.09 1.51 -8.57
C ARG A 38 8.80 1.62 -10.06
N SER A 39 8.10 0.64 -10.65
CA SER A 39 7.81 0.64 -12.08
C SER A 39 6.87 1.79 -12.48
N SER A 40 5.93 2.19 -11.62
CA SER A 40 5.02 3.31 -11.86
C SER A 40 5.66 4.69 -11.55
N GLY A 41 6.93 4.75 -11.12
CA GLY A 41 7.62 6.00 -10.84
C GLY A 41 7.18 6.65 -9.53
N ILE A 42 6.72 5.87 -8.56
CA ILE A 42 6.40 6.30 -7.20
C ILE A 42 7.58 5.91 -6.29
N SER A 43 8.22 6.89 -5.67
CA SER A 43 9.22 6.61 -4.63
C SER A 43 8.54 6.26 -3.33
N PHE A 44 9.20 5.48 -2.50
CA PHE A 44 8.62 5.11 -1.20
C PHE A 44 9.70 4.87 -0.14
N VAL A 45 9.24 4.94 1.10
CA VAL A 45 9.95 4.45 2.28
C VAL A 45 8.98 3.53 3.02
N ARG A 46 9.47 2.40 3.52
CA ARG A 46 8.70 1.47 4.33
C ARG A 46 8.98 1.72 5.81
N ASN A 47 7.99 1.49 6.68
CA ASN A 47 8.20 1.56 8.13
C ASN A 47 9.21 0.49 8.59
N ASP A 48 9.83 0.73 9.73
CA ASP A 48 10.65 -0.25 10.42
C ASP A 48 9.75 -1.27 11.13
N PRO A 49 9.78 -2.57 10.80
CA PRO A 49 8.93 -3.59 11.40
C PRO A 49 9.19 -3.80 12.90
N VAL A 50 10.37 -3.43 13.41
CA VAL A 50 10.70 -3.52 14.85
C VAL A 50 10.00 -2.44 15.66
N ARG A 51 9.48 -1.40 15.01
CA ARG A 51 8.81 -0.28 15.67
C ARG A 51 7.30 -0.47 15.63
N ASN A 52 6.64 -0.07 16.74
CA ASN A 52 5.18 -0.08 16.80
C ASN A 52 4.55 1.06 15.96
N VAL A 53 3.22 1.11 15.94
CA VAL A 53 2.44 2.12 15.21
C VAL A 53 2.84 3.57 15.56
N ALA A 54 3.18 3.85 16.81
CA ALA A 54 3.64 5.20 17.21
C ALA A 54 4.99 5.55 16.54
N GLY A 55 5.87 4.56 16.38
CA GLY A 55 7.11 4.68 15.63
C GLY A 55 6.87 4.94 14.15
N ALA A 56 5.96 4.19 13.52
CA ALA A 56 5.60 4.39 12.11
C ALA A 56 5.04 5.81 11.85
N ILE A 57 4.15 6.30 12.72
CA ILE A 57 3.61 7.67 12.67
C ILE A 57 4.74 8.70 12.82
N TYR A 58 5.64 8.49 13.78
CA TYR A 58 6.78 9.39 14.00
C TYR A 58 7.67 9.47 12.75
N ASP A 59 8.06 8.32 12.19
CA ASP A 59 8.94 8.24 11.02
C ASP A 59 8.29 8.84 9.76
N SER A 60 7.00 8.60 9.56
CA SER A 60 6.22 9.23 8.50
C SER A 60 6.21 10.75 8.61
N ASN A 61 6.26 11.30 9.82
CA ASN A 61 6.24 12.74 10.07
C ASN A 61 7.64 13.40 10.04
N LEU A 62 8.72 12.63 9.98
CA LEU A 62 10.10 13.17 9.91
C LEU A 62 10.43 13.78 8.55
N SER A 63 9.79 13.31 7.50
CA SER A 63 10.03 13.77 6.13
C SER A 63 8.71 14.11 5.42
N TYR A 64 8.83 14.68 4.22
CA TYR A 64 7.67 14.90 3.37
C TYR A 64 7.31 13.62 2.61
N TYR A 65 6.05 13.25 2.66
CA TYR A 65 5.41 12.23 1.85
C TYR A 65 4.09 12.77 1.29
N ASP A 66 3.78 12.43 0.04
CA ASP A 66 2.48 12.78 -0.55
C ASP A 66 1.36 11.93 0.06
N VAL A 67 1.64 10.64 0.30
CA VAL A 67 0.70 9.69 0.89
C VAL A 67 1.36 8.87 2.00
N HIS A 68 0.63 8.66 3.10
CA HIS A 68 0.87 7.61 4.09
C HIS A 68 -0.16 6.50 3.87
N LEU A 69 0.30 5.32 3.48
CA LEU A 69 -0.54 4.15 3.24
C LEU A 69 -0.29 3.10 4.31
N ALA A 70 -1.26 2.91 5.20
CA ALA A 70 -1.24 1.85 6.20
C ALA A 70 -1.98 0.60 5.68
N LEU A 71 -1.39 -0.57 5.90
CA LEU A 71 -1.92 -1.87 5.48
C LEU A 71 -2.20 -2.71 6.72
N HIS A 72 -3.45 -3.11 6.88
CA HIS A 72 -3.96 -3.86 8.04
C HIS A 72 -4.95 -4.94 7.63
N THR A 73 -5.32 -5.78 8.59
CA THR A 73 -6.46 -6.68 8.52
C THR A 73 -7.31 -6.55 9.78
N ASN A 74 -8.62 -6.47 9.60
CA ASN A 74 -9.58 -6.24 10.66
C ASN A 74 -9.78 -7.49 11.53
N ALA A 75 -10.28 -7.29 12.74
CA ALA A 75 -10.77 -8.34 13.63
C ALA A 75 -12.22 -8.08 14.03
N ALA A 76 -13.04 -9.11 14.05
CA ALA A 76 -14.39 -8.98 14.57
C ALA A 76 -14.37 -8.85 16.11
N PRO A 77 -15.32 -8.12 16.71
CA PRO A 77 -15.56 -8.22 18.14
C PRO A 77 -15.81 -9.66 18.56
N GLU A 78 -15.44 -10.03 19.78
CA GLU A 78 -15.49 -11.42 20.28
C GLU A 78 -16.82 -12.12 19.99
N GLN A 79 -17.97 -11.43 20.19
CA GLN A 79 -19.32 -11.98 19.97
C GLN A 79 -19.63 -12.27 18.49
N LEU A 80 -18.85 -11.67 17.58
CA LEU A 80 -18.98 -11.80 16.12
C LEU A 80 -17.76 -12.48 15.49
N ALA A 81 -16.87 -13.05 16.30
CA ALA A 81 -15.66 -13.71 15.81
C ALA A 81 -15.97 -14.71 14.68
N GLY A 82 -15.24 -14.61 13.60
CA GLY A 82 -15.39 -15.42 12.40
C GLY A 82 -16.62 -15.13 11.53
N LYS A 83 -17.46 -14.16 11.90
CA LYS A 83 -18.75 -13.89 11.19
C LYS A 83 -18.69 -12.67 10.29
N LEU A 84 -17.84 -11.68 10.60
CA LEU A 84 -17.72 -10.48 9.81
C LEU A 84 -16.80 -10.70 8.61
N ARG A 85 -17.09 -9.99 7.54
CA ARG A 85 -16.31 -9.99 6.30
C ARG A 85 -16.38 -8.61 5.66
N GLY A 86 -15.36 -8.23 4.93
CA GLY A 86 -15.36 -6.99 4.16
C GLY A 86 -14.02 -6.29 4.18
N ILE A 87 -13.92 -5.24 3.38
CA ILE A 87 -12.77 -4.35 3.32
C ILE A 87 -13.23 -2.95 3.71
N ASP A 88 -12.52 -2.34 4.63
CA ASP A 88 -12.75 -0.96 5.03
C ASP A 88 -11.49 -0.11 4.75
N VAL A 89 -11.63 0.96 3.98
CA VAL A 89 -10.56 1.93 3.76
C VAL A 89 -10.85 3.17 4.58
N TYR A 90 -10.11 3.34 5.65
CA TYR A 90 -10.31 4.43 6.60
C TYR A 90 -9.53 5.68 6.23
N PHE A 91 -10.15 6.84 6.51
CA PHE A 91 -9.57 8.17 6.38
C PHE A 91 -9.95 9.09 7.54
N ALA A 92 -9.18 10.16 7.77
CA ALA A 92 -9.52 11.15 8.80
C ALA A 92 -10.65 12.07 8.31
N PRO A 93 -11.68 12.38 9.12
CA PRO A 93 -12.74 13.29 8.74
C PRO A 93 -12.18 14.71 8.46
N ASN A 94 -12.84 15.44 7.56
CA ASN A 94 -12.45 16.79 7.12
C ASN A 94 -11.06 16.85 6.44
N ARG A 95 -10.64 15.76 5.79
CA ARG A 95 -9.45 15.69 4.94
C ARG A 95 -9.86 15.20 3.55
N ASP A 96 -10.28 16.11 2.69
CA ASP A 96 -10.88 15.82 1.37
C ASP A 96 -9.97 14.96 0.49
N ASP A 97 -8.65 15.20 0.51
CA ASP A 97 -7.70 14.40 -0.27
C ASP A 97 -7.55 12.96 0.25
N SER A 98 -7.64 12.75 1.57
CA SER A 98 -7.64 11.41 2.17
C SER A 98 -8.95 10.67 1.85
N GLU A 99 -10.09 11.35 1.93
CA GLU A 99 -11.38 10.81 1.52
C GLU A 99 -11.39 10.44 0.03
N ARG A 100 -10.85 11.31 -0.83
CA ARG A 100 -10.74 11.05 -2.27
C ARG A 100 -9.90 9.79 -2.54
N LEU A 101 -8.74 9.66 -1.91
CA LEU A 101 -7.89 8.47 -2.06
C LEU A 101 -8.59 7.20 -1.53
N ALA A 102 -9.23 7.29 -0.36
CA ALA A 102 -9.97 6.16 0.22
C ALA A 102 -11.11 5.68 -0.70
N ASN A 103 -11.86 6.62 -1.29
CA ASN A 103 -12.92 6.29 -2.25
C ASN A 103 -12.38 5.64 -3.53
N ILE A 104 -11.27 6.14 -4.10
CA ILE A 104 -10.60 5.52 -5.26
C ILE A 104 -10.20 4.08 -4.91
N MET A 105 -9.52 3.88 -3.79
CA MET A 105 -9.03 2.57 -3.36
C MET A 105 -10.18 1.60 -3.09
N ALA A 106 -11.22 2.02 -2.37
CA ALA A 106 -12.40 1.19 -2.13
C ALA A 106 -13.11 0.81 -3.43
N ASN A 107 -13.26 1.76 -4.37
CA ASN A 107 -13.86 1.48 -5.68
C ASN A 107 -13.05 0.44 -6.45
N ASN A 108 -11.72 0.56 -6.49
CA ASN A 108 -10.87 -0.40 -7.19
C ASN A 108 -10.87 -1.78 -6.50
N LEU A 109 -10.86 -1.83 -5.18
CA LEU A 109 -10.91 -3.10 -4.42
C LEU A 109 -12.24 -3.85 -4.63
N ARG A 110 -13.36 -3.17 -4.91
CA ARG A 110 -14.65 -3.83 -5.27
C ARG A 110 -14.54 -4.74 -6.48
N TYR A 111 -13.64 -4.46 -7.43
CA TYR A 111 -13.48 -5.30 -8.62
C TYR A 111 -12.80 -6.64 -8.34
N ILE A 112 -12.07 -6.77 -7.24
CA ILE A 112 -11.30 -7.97 -6.92
C ILE A 112 -11.81 -8.72 -5.67
N TYR A 113 -12.57 -8.04 -4.80
CA TYR A 113 -13.09 -8.66 -3.58
C TYR A 113 -14.40 -9.42 -3.87
N PRO A 114 -14.59 -10.65 -3.35
CA PRO A 114 -15.75 -11.49 -3.69
C PRO A 114 -17.09 -10.96 -3.21
N LEU A 115 -17.10 -9.99 -2.29
CA LEU A 115 -18.30 -9.35 -1.76
C LEU A 115 -18.21 -7.83 -1.95
N PRO A 116 -18.38 -7.29 -3.18
CA PRO A 116 -18.12 -5.89 -3.49
C PRO A 116 -18.95 -4.90 -2.64
N ASP A 117 -20.16 -5.28 -2.24
CA ASP A 117 -21.04 -4.47 -1.38
C ASP A 117 -20.50 -4.32 0.06
N LYS A 118 -19.50 -5.13 0.43
CA LYS A 118 -18.82 -5.07 1.73
C LYS A 118 -17.47 -4.34 1.66
N VAL A 119 -17.20 -3.63 0.58
CA VAL A 119 -16.02 -2.77 0.45
C VAL A 119 -16.43 -1.31 0.62
N ARG A 120 -15.87 -0.62 1.61
CA ARG A 120 -16.31 0.72 2.02
C ARG A 120 -15.12 1.66 2.22
N ALA A 121 -15.33 2.94 1.93
CA ALA A 121 -14.50 4.03 2.44
C ALA A 121 -15.21 4.66 3.64
N LEU A 122 -14.54 4.77 4.78
CA LEU A 122 -15.16 5.19 6.04
C LEU A 122 -14.30 6.24 6.77
N PRO A 123 -14.90 7.31 7.30
CA PRO A 123 -14.19 8.20 8.21
C PRO A 123 -13.93 7.51 9.55
N THR A 124 -12.79 7.83 10.18
CA THR A 124 -12.45 7.35 11.51
C THR A 124 -11.91 8.47 12.39
N SER A 125 -12.30 8.45 13.67
CA SER A 125 -11.80 9.35 14.70
C SER A 125 -10.91 8.65 15.74
N THR A 126 -10.48 7.40 15.48
CA THR A 126 -9.74 6.58 16.44
C THR A 126 -8.39 6.08 15.93
N LEU A 127 -8.24 5.86 14.61
CA LEU A 127 -7.03 5.25 14.05
C LEU A 127 -5.89 6.28 13.91
N GLY A 128 -4.82 6.07 14.69
CA GLY A 128 -3.72 7.00 14.81
C GLY A 128 -2.98 7.28 13.50
N GLU A 129 -2.80 6.28 12.64
CA GLU A 129 -2.05 6.43 11.39
C GLU A 129 -2.73 7.37 10.39
N VAL A 130 -4.07 7.45 10.39
CA VAL A 130 -4.78 8.42 9.55
C VAL A 130 -4.98 9.79 10.23
N LEU A 131 -4.99 9.83 11.57
CA LEU A 131 -5.27 11.06 12.32
C LEU A 131 -4.02 11.89 12.62
N ARG A 132 -2.85 11.23 12.82
CA ARG A 132 -1.63 11.85 13.35
C ARG A 132 -0.52 12.00 12.32
N THR A 133 -0.72 11.51 11.10
CA THR A 133 0.22 11.71 10.00
C THR A 133 -0.06 13.01 9.26
N ARG A 134 0.99 13.66 8.76
CA ARG A 134 0.90 14.93 8.01
C ARG A 134 0.51 14.74 6.55
N ALA A 135 0.94 13.61 5.97
CA ALA A 135 0.62 13.24 4.59
C ALA A 135 -0.88 13.01 4.40
N VAL A 136 -1.35 12.98 3.16
CA VAL A 136 -2.63 12.38 2.82
C VAL A 136 -2.59 10.93 3.28
N SER A 137 -3.51 10.52 4.15
CA SER A 137 -3.40 9.22 4.81
C SER A 137 -4.65 8.38 4.68
N VAL A 138 -4.45 7.11 4.36
CA VAL A 138 -5.47 6.07 4.37
C VAL A 138 -4.94 4.83 5.07
N LEU A 139 -5.84 4.10 5.72
CA LEU A 139 -5.57 2.80 6.32
C LEU A 139 -6.54 1.78 5.71
N ALA A 140 -6.00 0.77 5.05
CA ALA A 140 -6.77 -0.28 4.42
C ALA A 140 -6.83 -1.51 5.32
N GLU A 141 -8.03 -1.85 5.80
CA GLU A 141 -8.36 -3.11 6.47
C GLU A 141 -8.79 -4.12 5.40
N LEU A 142 -7.88 -4.99 4.99
CA LEU A 142 -8.00 -5.87 3.82
C LEU A 142 -8.67 -7.20 4.14
N GLY A 143 -9.84 -7.17 4.73
CA GLY A 143 -10.58 -8.34 5.19
C GLY A 143 -10.42 -8.60 6.69
N TYR A 144 -11.19 -9.53 7.21
CA TYR A 144 -11.17 -9.93 8.62
C TYR A 144 -10.26 -11.16 8.80
N HIS A 145 -9.16 -11.02 9.55
CA HIS A 145 -8.18 -12.09 9.74
C HIS A 145 -8.70 -13.25 10.60
N ASP A 146 -9.74 -13.01 11.39
CA ASP A 146 -10.44 -14.05 12.16
C ASP A 146 -11.51 -14.81 11.35
N ASN A 147 -11.75 -14.42 10.08
CA ASN A 147 -12.70 -15.07 9.19
C ASN A 147 -11.98 -15.93 8.14
N TYR A 148 -12.21 -17.23 8.12
CA TYR A 148 -11.58 -18.18 7.20
C TYR A 148 -11.67 -17.80 5.72
N ALA A 149 -12.80 -17.24 5.28
CA ALA A 149 -12.99 -16.90 3.87
C ALA A 149 -12.26 -15.63 3.47
N ASP A 150 -12.16 -14.62 4.36
CA ASP A 150 -11.41 -13.40 4.12
C ASP A 150 -9.90 -13.67 4.22
N GLU A 151 -9.47 -14.44 5.21
CA GLU A 151 -8.10 -14.91 5.32
C GLU A 151 -7.65 -15.66 4.07
N ALA A 152 -8.43 -16.65 3.62
CA ALA A 152 -8.12 -17.42 2.42
C ALA A 152 -8.09 -16.54 1.17
N TRP A 153 -9.02 -15.58 1.04
CA TRP A 153 -9.01 -14.64 -0.06
C TRP A 153 -7.74 -13.77 -0.04
N LEU A 154 -7.38 -13.19 1.09
CA LEU A 154 -6.18 -12.37 1.23
C LEU A 154 -4.92 -13.14 0.83
N LYS A 155 -4.72 -14.33 1.44
CA LYS A 155 -3.54 -15.16 1.20
C LYS A 155 -3.37 -15.56 -0.26
N ASN A 156 -4.47 -15.88 -0.95
CA ASN A 156 -4.45 -16.31 -2.33
C ASN A 156 -4.39 -15.16 -3.35
N ASN A 157 -4.59 -13.90 -2.91
CA ASN A 157 -4.72 -12.76 -3.82
C ASN A 157 -3.72 -11.62 -3.54
N LEU A 158 -2.65 -11.84 -2.77
CA LEU A 158 -1.66 -10.80 -2.43
C LEU A 158 -1.17 -10.03 -3.64
N GLU A 159 -0.89 -10.72 -4.76
CA GLU A 159 -0.42 -10.10 -6.00
C GLU A 159 -1.50 -9.21 -6.64
N SER A 160 -2.74 -9.69 -6.69
CA SER A 160 -3.86 -8.93 -7.23
C SER A 160 -4.19 -7.70 -6.37
N ILE A 161 -4.11 -7.85 -5.04
CA ILE A 161 -4.31 -6.76 -4.08
C ILE A 161 -3.20 -5.72 -4.23
N ALA A 162 -1.94 -6.13 -4.31
CA ALA A 162 -0.80 -5.24 -4.49
C ALA A 162 -0.94 -4.40 -5.77
N ARG A 163 -1.25 -5.07 -6.88
CA ARG A 163 -1.50 -4.40 -8.17
C ARG A 163 -2.65 -3.39 -8.07
N ASN A 164 -3.76 -3.77 -7.43
CA ASN A 164 -4.94 -2.93 -7.28
C ASN A 164 -4.65 -1.68 -6.42
N ILE A 165 -3.94 -1.84 -5.31
CA ILE A 165 -3.52 -0.73 -4.44
C ILE A 165 -2.64 0.26 -5.21
N VAL A 166 -1.63 -0.21 -5.96
CA VAL A 166 -0.77 0.69 -6.72
C VAL A 166 -1.52 1.34 -7.89
N THR A 167 -2.45 0.63 -8.53
CA THR A 167 -3.37 1.24 -9.51
C THR A 167 -4.14 2.39 -8.85
N SER A 168 -4.66 2.20 -7.64
CA SER A 168 -5.38 3.25 -6.91
C SER A 168 -4.52 4.47 -6.58
N LEU A 169 -3.25 4.25 -6.23
CA LEU A 169 -2.29 5.34 -6.05
C LEU A 169 -1.99 6.07 -7.37
N CYS A 170 -1.84 5.33 -8.48
CA CYS A 170 -1.65 5.92 -9.81
C CYS A 170 -2.86 6.76 -10.24
N ASP A 171 -4.08 6.26 -10.03
CA ASP A 171 -5.32 7.00 -10.30
C ASP A 171 -5.39 8.28 -9.45
N TYR A 172 -5.02 8.18 -8.17
CA TYR A 172 -4.98 9.32 -7.26
C TYR A 172 -3.99 10.40 -7.71
N PHE A 173 -2.78 10.01 -8.13
CA PHE A 173 -1.73 10.91 -8.58
C PHE A 173 -1.89 11.38 -10.04
N GLY A 174 -2.80 10.79 -10.79
CA GLY A 174 -2.97 11.08 -12.22
C GLY A 174 -1.80 10.63 -13.08
N ILE A 175 -1.16 9.51 -12.72
CA ILE A 175 -0.03 8.92 -13.44
C ILE A 175 -0.38 7.52 -13.95
N PRO A 176 0.25 7.03 -15.03
CA PRO A 176 -0.02 5.70 -15.54
C PRO A 176 0.49 4.60 -14.59
N PHE A 177 -0.33 3.56 -14.38
CA PHE A 177 0.12 2.33 -13.77
C PHE A 177 1.06 1.57 -14.73
N VAL A 178 2.21 1.13 -14.24
CA VAL A 178 3.18 0.33 -15.02
C VAL A 178 3.40 -1.00 -14.31
N PRO A 179 3.11 -2.15 -14.97
CA PRO A 179 3.34 -3.46 -14.39
C PRO A 179 4.80 -3.66 -13.95
N ALA A 180 5.01 -4.39 -12.86
CA ALA A 180 6.35 -4.77 -12.42
C ALA A 180 7.04 -5.61 -13.51
N GLY A 181 8.31 -5.31 -13.78
CA GLY A 181 9.06 -5.98 -14.86
C GLY A 181 8.74 -5.53 -16.27
N ALA A 182 7.87 -4.54 -16.46
CA ALA A 182 7.63 -3.97 -17.79
C ALA A 182 8.91 -3.33 -18.35
N VAL A 183 9.27 -3.70 -19.57
CA VAL A 183 10.39 -3.07 -20.27
C VAL A 183 9.98 -1.65 -20.66
N ARG A 184 10.71 -0.67 -20.14
CA ARG A 184 10.56 0.73 -20.57
C ARG A 184 11.54 1.00 -21.70
N THR A 185 11.03 1.41 -22.85
CA THR A 185 11.85 1.93 -23.95
C THR A 185 11.79 3.44 -23.93
N GLY A 186 12.93 4.07 -24.17
CA GLY A 186 13.03 5.53 -24.29
C GLY A 186 13.96 5.86 -25.44
N THR A 187 13.73 6.97 -26.10
CA THR A 187 14.68 7.54 -27.07
C THR A 187 15.61 8.47 -26.30
N VAL A 188 16.91 8.20 -26.39
CA VAL A 188 17.92 9.10 -25.86
C VAL A 188 18.39 9.98 -27.00
N THR A 189 18.24 11.32 -26.84
CA THR A 189 18.79 12.30 -27.77
C THR A 189 20.02 12.91 -27.13
N THR A 190 21.16 12.85 -27.84
CA THR A 190 22.39 13.52 -27.42
C THR A 190 22.63 14.74 -28.31
N ASP A 191 23.46 15.65 -27.86
CA ASP A 191 23.92 16.83 -28.60
C ASP A 191 25.01 16.51 -29.63
N GLY A 192 25.21 15.24 -29.95
CA GLY A 192 26.30 14.74 -30.80
C GLY A 192 27.42 14.10 -29.99
N SER A 193 27.35 14.14 -28.66
CA SER A 193 28.28 13.40 -27.79
C SER A 193 27.94 11.89 -27.76
N ASN A 194 28.94 11.07 -27.45
CA ASN A 194 28.75 9.63 -27.30
C ASN A 194 27.93 9.32 -26.05
N LEU A 195 26.97 8.39 -26.20
CA LEU A 195 26.23 7.84 -25.08
C LEU A 195 27.03 6.70 -24.44
N ASN A 196 27.34 6.85 -23.16
CA ASN A 196 27.95 5.77 -22.37
C ASN A 196 26.89 4.87 -21.77
N ILE A 197 26.85 3.60 -22.15
CA ILE A 197 26.04 2.58 -21.48
C ILE A 197 26.81 2.11 -20.24
N ARG A 198 26.18 2.17 -19.06
CA ARG A 198 26.82 1.81 -17.79
C ARG A 198 26.15 0.57 -17.18
N SER A 199 26.93 -0.20 -16.42
CA SER A 199 26.46 -1.40 -15.73
C SER A 199 25.46 -1.10 -14.60
N TYR A 200 25.40 0.16 -14.11
CA TYR A 200 24.46 0.66 -13.11
C TYR A 200 23.91 2.02 -13.53
N PRO A 201 22.71 2.41 -13.10
CA PRO A 201 22.04 3.64 -13.53
C PRO A 201 22.60 4.91 -12.81
N ASP A 202 23.89 4.99 -12.59
CA ASP A 202 24.60 6.13 -12.03
C ASP A 202 25.99 6.31 -12.64
N LEU A 203 26.69 7.39 -12.25
CA LEU A 203 28.00 7.72 -12.79
C LEU A 203 29.12 6.79 -12.30
N SER A 204 28.90 6.01 -11.24
CA SER A 204 29.87 5.03 -10.72
C SER A 204 29.86 3.71 -11.50
N GLY A 205 28.80 3.46 -12.28
CA GLY A 205 28.68 2.26 -13.10
C GLY A 205 29.78 2.20 -14.17
N LYS A 206 30.38 1.02 -14.35
CA LYS A 206 31.36 0.76 -15.41
C LYS A 206 30.75 1.00 -16.78
N ILE A 207 31.44 1.72 -17.67
CA ILE A 207 31.06 1.86 -19.08
C ILE A 207 31.20 0.50 -19.76
N ILE A 208 30.13 0.03 -20.42
CA ILE A 208 30.06 -1.29 -21.08
C ILE A 208 29.67 -1.20 -22.56
N GLY A 209 29.43 0.01 -23.09
CA GLY A 209 29.15 0.27 -24.50
C GLY A 209 29.02 1.75 -24.80
#